data_502e73299d742d7afd3796da82d702dc
#
_entry.id   502e73299d742d7afd3796da82d702dc
#
_cell.length_a   1.000
_cell.length_b   1.000
_cell.length_c   1.000
_cell.angle_alpha   90.00
_cell.angle_beta   90.00
_cell.angle_gamma   90.00
#
_symmetry.space_group_name_H-M   'P 1'
#
loop_
_entity.id
_entity.type
_entity.pdbx_description
1 polymer ?
#
loop_
_entity_poly.entity_id
_entity_poly.type
_entity_poly.pdbx_seq_one_letter_code
_entity_poly.pdbx_strand_id
1 'polypeptide(L)'
;MNRLWLLVCVLVSMSSCISSKMIANNMVGSMDDMKTSFFAEESPTYARQAGPALMKMLDGFLVSSPENVALLSRGAEMNCAFAQTFLDDHDRTWAQVMYKRGKGYGMKGLSLEYPGLAK
;
A
#
# COMPACT_ATOMS: atom_id res chain seq x y z
N MET A 1 -33.56 27.99 -20.44
CA MET A 1 -32.54 28.11 -19.43
C MET A 1 -32.55 26.95 -18.44
N ASN A 2 -33.71 26.47 -18.01
CA ASN A 2 -33.78 25.43 -16.95
C ASN A 2 -33.36 23.98 -17.37
N ARG A 3 -33.50 23.61 -18.63
CA ARG A 3 -33.11 22.25 -19.11
C ARG A 3 -31.61 22.06 -19.21
N LEU A 4 -30.88 23.10 -19.58
CA LEU A 4 -29.39 23.04 -19.64
C LEU A 4 -28.77 22.93 -18.24
N TRP A 5 -29.33 23.67 -17.25
CA TRP A 5 -28.91 23.58 -15.87
C TRP A 5 -29.18 22.20 -15.25
N LEU A 6 -30.31 21.59 -15.56
CA LEU A 6 -30.63 20.22 -15.14
C LEU A 6 -29.65 19.19 -15.73
N LEU A 7 -29.29 19.33 -17.01
CA LEU A 7 -28.30 18.45 -17.65
C LEU A 7 -26.90 18.63 -17.02
N VAL A 8 -26.49 19.83 -16.71
CA VAL A 8 -25.21 20.11 -16.04
C VAL A 8 -25.21 19.53 -14.62
N CYS A 9 -26.30 19.67 -13.85
CA CYS A 9 -26.39 19.09 -12.51
C CYS A 9 -26.37 17.55 -12.54
N VAL A 10 -27.02 16.92 -13.51
CA VAL A 10 -26.99 15.45 -13.68
C VAL A 10 -25.60 14.97 -14.10
N LEU A 11 -24.91 15.68 -14.97
CA LEU A 11 -23.54 15.35 -15.38
C LEU A 11 -22.54 15.49 -14.23
N VAL A 12 -22.68 16.51 -13.38
CA VAL A 12 -21.82 16.71 -12.20
C VAL A 12 -22.10 15.67 -11.11
N SER A 13 -23.35 15.24 -10.94
CA SER A 13 -23.67 14.20 -9.94
C SER A 13 -23.26 12.78 -10.38
N MET A 14 -23.04 12.53 -11.65
CA MET A 14 -22.53 11.22 -12.14
C MET A 14 -21.00 11.06 -11.98
N SER A 15 -20.26 12.11 -11.73
CA SER A 15 -18.79 12.06 -11.56
C SER A 15 -18.31 11.71 -10.15
N SER A 16 -19.19 11.44 -9.18
CA SER A 16 -18.82 11.23 -7.78
C SER A 16 -18.66 9.76 -7.33
N CYS A 17 -18.76 8.79 -8.22
CA CYS A 17 -18.56 7.38 -7.88
C CYS A 17 -17.11 6.91 -8.12
N ILE A 18 -16.13 7.58 -7.52
CA ILE A 18 -14.78 7.00 -7.43
C ILE A 18 -14.80 5.96 -6.30
N SER A 19 -14.78 4.68 -6.68
CA SER A 19 -14.69 3.58 -5.73
C SER A 19 -13.35 3.62 -4.99
N SER A 20 -13.35 3.36 -3.66
CA SER A 20 -12.12 3.22 -2.86
C SER A 20 -11.16 2.18 -3.43
N LYS A 21 -11.68 1.13 -4.07
CA LYS A 21 -10.89 0.14 -4.81
C LYS A 21 -10.15 0.76 -6.02
N MET A 22 -10.80 1.66 -6.74
CA MET A 22 -10.18 2.36 -7.88
C MET A 22 -9.07 3.30 -7.41
N ILE A 23 -9.28 4.01 -6.31
CA ILE A 23 -8.24 4.85 -5.69
C ILE A 23 -7.06 3.97 -5.28
N ALA A 24 -7.29 2.88 -4.55
CA ALA A 24 -6.24 1.97 -4.11
C ALA A 24 -5.42 1.41 -5.27
N ASN A 25 -6.07 1.02 -6.38
CA ASN A 25 -5.38 0.49 -7.55
C ASN A 25 -4.54 1.55 -8.28
N ASN A 26 -4.99 2.81 -8.29
CA ASN A 26 -4.24 3.91 -8.91
C ASN A 26 -3.10 4.43 -8.04
N MET A 27 -3.09 4.13 -6.73
CA MET A 27 -2.02 4.55 -5.82
C MET A 27 -0.74 3.73 -5.94
N VAL A 28 -0.71 2.63 -6.70
CA VAL A 28 0.48 1.78 -6.86
C VAL A 28 1.68 2.60 -7.37
N GLY A 29 1.50 3.41 -8.41
CA GLY A 29 2.57 4.28 -8.93
C GLY A 29 3.08 5.30 -7.91
N SER A 30 2.15 5.95 -7.19
CA SER A 30 2.52 6.89 -6.12
C SER A 30 3.27 6.22 -4.96
N MET A 31 3.03 4.93 -4.72
CA MET A 31 3.78 4.17 -3.71
C MET A 31 5.23 3.93 -4.11
N ASP A 32 5.54 3.85 -5.39
CA ASP A 32 6.92 3.76 -5.88
C ASP A 32 7.67 5.07 -5.68
N ASP A 33 7.03 6.21 -5.90
CA ASP A 33 7.59 7.53 -5.61
C ASP A 33 7.81 7.72 -4.11
N MET A 34 6.85 7.31 -3.28
CA MET A 34 6.97 7.33 -1.82
C MET A 34 8.11 6.45 -1.33
N LYS A 35 8.27 5.26 -1.88
CA LYS A 35 9.38 4.36 -1.59
C LYS A 35 10.71 5.01 -1.95
N THR A 36 10.81 5.59 -3.14
CA THR A 36 12.03 6.28 -3.60
C THR A 36 12.38 7.44 -2.66
N SER A 37 11.41 8.27 -2.29
CA SER A 37 11.60 9.35 -1.32
C SER A 37 12.02 8.84 0.06
N PHE A 38 11.44 7.73 0.51
CA PHE A 38 11.77 7.11 1.80
C PHE A 38 13.21 6.61 1.86
N PHE A 39 13.70 5.97 0.80
CA PHE A 39 15.08 5.48 0.73
C PHE A 39 16.10 6.57 0.43
N ALA A 40 15.67 7.72 -0.08
CA ALA A 40 16.51 8.91 -0.27
C ALA A 40 16.60 9.78 1.01
N GLU A 41 15.88 9.43 2.09
CA GLU A 41 15.87 10.21 3.34
C GLU A 41 17.25 10.13 4.02
N GLU A 42 17.86 11.27 4.23
CA GLU A 42 19.19 11.39 4.84
C GLU A 42 19.18 11.20 6.37
N SER A 43 18.02 11.37 7.01
CA SER A 43 17.85 11.19 8.45
C SER A 43 17.29 9.81 8.79
N PRO A 44 18.11 8.87 9.30
CA PRO A 44 17.62 7.54 9.70
C PRO A 44 16.53 7.60 10.78
N THR A 45 16.62 8.59 11.67
CA THR A 45 15.61 8.79 12.73
C THR A 45 14.27 9.20 12.14
N TYR A 46 14.26 10.12 11.18
CA TYR A 46 13.04 10.54 10.52
C TYR A 46 12.41 9.41 9.71
N ALA A 47 13.22 8.69 8.92
CA ALA A 47 12.78 7.52 8.15
C ALA A 47 12.16 6.44 9.07
N ARG A 48 12.81 6.13 10.21
CA ARG A 48 12.30 5.18 11.19
C ARG A 48 10.94 5.59 11.77
N GLN A 49 10.74 6.88 12.02
CA GLN A 49 9.48 7.39 12.55
C GLN A 49 8.36 7.44 11.50
N ALA A 50 8.70 7.77 10.25
CA ALA A 50 7.74 7.86 9.16
C ALA A 50 7.29 6.50 8.61
N GLY A 51 8.17 5.50 8.64
CA GLY A 51 7.93 4.18 8.05
C GLY A 51 6.64 3.49 8.52
N PRO A 52 6.35 3.41 9.83
CA PRO A 52 5.12 2.80 10.32
C PRO A 52 3.84 3.44 9.78
N ALA A 53 3.81 4.78 9.65
CA ALA A 53 2.67 5.49 9.10
C ALA A 53 2.44 5.15 7.61
N LEU A 54 3.53 5.08 6.84
CA LEU A 54 3.49 4.70 5.43
C LEU A 54 2.98 3.26 5.24
N MET A 55 3.44 2.33 6.08
CA MET A 55 2.97 0.94 6.06
C MET A 55 1.48 0.83 6.45
N LYS A 56 1.00 1.63 7.42
CA LYS A 56 -0.42 1.67 7.78
C LYS A 56 -1.30 2.24 6.67
N MET A 57 -0.79 3.19 5.91
CA MET A 57 -1.49 3.71 4.73
C MET A 57 -1.62 2.62 3.66
N LEU A 58 -0.56 1.87 3.39
CA LEU A 58 -0.60 0.72 2.48
C LEU A 58 -1.60 -0.35 2.95
N ASP A 59 -1.65 -0.66 4.25
CA ASP A 59 -2.66 -1.56 4.82
C ASP A 59 -4.09 -1.07 4.48
N GLY A 60 -4.34 0.24 4.57
CA GLY A 60 -5.63 0.85 4.21
C GLY A 60 -6.00 0.62 2.74
N PHE A 61 -5.05 0.74 1.82
CA PHE A 61 -5.28 0.42 0.42
C PHE A 61 -5.55 -1.07 0.20
N LEU A 62 -4.87 -1.95 0.93
CA LEU A 62 -5.12 -3.40 0.87
C LEU A 62 -6.47 -3.81 1.45
N VAL A 63 -7.05 -3.04 2.38
CA VAL A 63 -8.45 -3.24 2.80
C VAL A 63 -9.41 -2.98 1.64
N SER A 64 -9.17 -1.93 0.85
CA SER A 64 -10.01 -1.56 -0.29
C SER A 64 -9.79 -2.44 -1.53
N SER A 65 -8.57 -2.98 -1.69
CA SER A 65 -8.18 -3.82 -2.83
C SER A 65 -7.31 -5.00 -2.37
N PRO A 66 -7.91 -6.00 -1.67
CA PRO A 66 -7.18 -7.06 -0.97
C PRO A 66 -6.49 -8.09 -1.88
N GLU A 67 -6.81 -8.08 -3.17
CA GLU A 67 -6.24 -8.99 -4.18
C GLU A 67 -5.33 -8.27 -5.18
N ASN A 68 -4.98 -7.01 -4.92
CA ASN A 68 -4.05 -6.28 -5.75
C ASN A 68 -2.61 -6.77 -5.50
N VAL A 69 -2.11 -7.59 -6.44
CA VAL A 69 -0.78 -8.23 -6.35
C VAL A 69 0.33 -7.19 -6.22
N ALA A 70 0.22 -6.06 -6.92
CA ALA A 70 1.22 -4.99 -6.83
C ALA A 70 1.27 -4.37 -5.43
N LEU A 71 0.12 -4.06 -4.81
CA LEU A 71 0.06 -3.57 -3.42
C LEU A 71 0.56 -4.62 -2.42
N LEU A 72 0.23 -5.90 -2.62
CA LEU A 72 0.73 -7.00 -1.79
C LEU A 72 2.25 -7.12 -1.89
N SER A 73 2.82 -7.02 -3.07
CA SER A 73 4.28 -7.01 -3.29
C SER A 73 4.94 -5.84 -2.57
N ARG A 74 4.37 -4.62 -2.66
CA ARG A 74 4.87 -3.45 -1.92
C ARG A 74 4.77 -3.64 -0.41
N GLY A 75 3.68 -4.26 0.07
CA GLY A 75 3.51 -4.59 1.48
C GLY A 75 4.57 -5.56 1.99
N ALA A 76 4.88 -6.59 1.22
CA ALA A 76 5.94 -7.54 1.54
C ALA A 76 7.31 -6.86 1.62
N GLU A 77 7.66 -6.11 0.57
CA GLU A 77 8.94 -5.40 0.47
C GLU A 77 9.14 -4.39 1.61
N MET A 78 8.16 -3.50 1.83
CA MET A 78 8.28 -2.43 2.82
C MET A 78 8.39 -2.97 4.25
N ASN A 79 7.58 -3.98 4.61
CA ASN A 79 7.65 -4.56 5.96
C ASN A 79 9.00 -5.25 6.20
N CYS A 80 9.52 -6.02 5.23
CA CYS A 80 10.81 -6.69 5.36
C CYS A 80 11.98 -5.70 5.38
N ALA A 81 11.99 -4.72 4.47
CA ALA A 81 13.04 -3.71 4.42
C ALA A 81 13.09 -2.86 5.68
N PHE A 82 11.94 -2.44 6.21
CA PHE A 82 11.86 -1.69 7.46
C PHE A 82 12.42 -2.49 8.65
N ALA A 83 12.04 -3.77 8.77
CA ALA A 83 12.55 -4.65 9.81
C ALA A 83 14.07 -4.77 9.74
N GLN A 84 14.59 -5.06 8.56
CA GLN A 84 16.03 -5.22 8.35
C GLN A 84 16.82 -3.94 8.62
N THR A 85 16.30 -2.79 8.19
CA THR A 85 17.04 -1.53 8.28
C THR A 85 17.00 -0.92 9.68
N PHE A 86 15.89 -1.05 10.39
CA PHE A 86 15.66 -0.26 11.61
C PHE A 86 15.41 -1.07 12.87
N LEU A 87 15.13 -2.39 12.78
CA LEU A 87 14.67 -3.16 13.92
C LEU A 87 15.57 -4.34 14.31
N ASP A 88 16.23 -5.01 13.36
CA ASP A 88 16.95 -6.26 13.62
C ASP A 88 17.95 -6.16 14.78
N ASP A 89 18.69 -5.06 14.87
CA ASP A 89 19.69 -4.83 15.91
C ASP A 89 19.12 -4.18 17.19
N HIS A 90 17.90 -3.66 17.15
CA HIS A 90 17.34 -2.85 18.23
C HIS A 90 16.07 -3.42 18.87
N ASP A 91 15.19 -4.06 18.08
CA ASP A 91 13.91 -4.59 18.54
C ASP A 91 13.53 -5.84 17.73
N ARG A 92 14.11 -6.96 18.12
CA ARG A 92 13.88 -8.26 17.47
C ARG A 92 12.41 -8.70 17.50
N THR A 93 11.70 -8.36 18.58
CA THR A 93 10.29 -8.73 18.72
C THR A 93 9.45 -8.01 17.66
N TRP A 94 9.67 -6.72 17.50
CA TRP A 94 8.97 -5.96 16.44
C TRP A 94 9.44 -6.37 15.04
N ALA A 95 10.74 -6.61 14.84
CA ALA A 95 11.27 -7.12 13.58
C ALA A 95 10.56 -8.41 13.14
N GLN A 96 10.38 -9.38 14.04
CA GLN A 96 9.66 -10.62 13.75
C GLN A 96 8.21 -10.38 13.32
N VAL A 97 7.51 -9.42 13.95
CA VAL A 97 6.15 -9.03 13.55
C VAL A 97 6.14 -8.49 12.12
N MET A 98 7.10 -7.62 11.77
CA MET A 98 7.20 -7.04 10.43
C MET A 98 7.55 -8.10 9.38
N TYR A 99 8.50 -8.99 9.64
CA TYR A 99 8.81 -10.10 8.74
C TYR A 99 7.62 -11.04 8.54
N LYS A 100 6.88 -11.36 9.60
CA LYS A 100 5.67 -12.19 9.50
C LYS A 100 4.60 -11.52 8.63
N ARG A 101 4.41 -10.20 8.76
CA ARG A 101 3.48 -9.43 7.91
C ARG A 101 3.95 -9.41 6.46
N GLY A 102 5.22 -9.10 6.23
CA GLY A 102 5.81 -9.10 4.89
C GLY A 102 5.68 -10.45 4.20
N LYS A 103 5.99 -11.55 4.91
CA LYS A 103 5.76 -12.91 4.44
C LYS A 103 4.29 -13.17 4.09
N GLY A 104 3.35 -12.73 4.93
CA GLY A 104 1.92 -12.90 4.69
C GLY A 104 1.45 -12.22 3.40
N TYR A 105 1.89 -10.98 3.17
CA TYR A 105 1.60 -10.26 1.94
C TYR A 105 2.23 -10.93 0.71
N GLY A 106 3.51 -11.32 0.80
CA GLY A 106 4.21 -11.99 -0.29
C GLY A 106 3.56 -13.32 -0.67
N MET A 107 3.24 -14.16 0.31
CA MET A 107 2.58 -15.45 0.08
C MET A 107 1.19 -15.29 -0.53
N LYS A 108 0.42 -14.29 -0.07
CA LYS A 108 -0.88 -13.99 -0.67
C LYS A 108 -0.75 -13.53 -2.11
N GLY A 109 0.19 -12.62 -2.41
CA GLY A 109 0.46 -12.17 -3.77
C GLY A 109 0.85 -13.32 -4.69
N LEU A 110 1.76 -14.17 -4.26
CA LEU A 110 2.20 -15.36 -5.01
C LEU A 110 1.04 -16.34 -5.24
N SER A 111 0.19 -16.58 -4.26
CA SER A 111 -0.96 -17.49 -4.42
C SER A 111 -2.00 -17.00 -5.42
N LEU A 112 -2.13 -15.67 -5.55
CA LEU A 112 -3.02 -15.05 -6.55
C LEU A 112 -2.44 -15.12 -7.96
N GLU A 113 -1.13 -14.89 -8.08
CA GLU A 113 -0.44 -14.89 -9.37
C GLU A 113 -0.18 -16.33 -9.87
N TYR A 114 0.11 -17.25 -8.95
CA TYR A 114 0.44 -18.65 -9.24
C TYR A 114 -0.41 -19.61 -8.40
N PRO A 115 -1.69 -19.84 -8.75
CA PRO A 115 -2.59 -20.68 -7.94
C PRO A 115 -2.11 -22.11 -7.70
N GLY A 116 -1.18 -22.60 -8.53
CA GLY A 116 -0.58 -23.94 -8.40
C GLY A 116 0.45 -24.08 -7.27
N LEU A 117 0.99 -22.98 -6.74
CA LEU A 117 1.96 -22.99 -5.64
C LEU A 117 1.34 -23.10 -4.24
N ALA A 118 0.03 -22.95 -4.14
CA ALA A 118 -0.68 -22.99 -2.87
C ALA A 118 -1.20 -24.40 -2.47
N LYS A 119 -0.76 -25.45 -3.19
CA LYS A 119 -1.16 -26.85 -2.94
C LYS A 119 -0.09 -27.62 -2.19
#